data_8a5e7ff044ecd8f818b1f43f58174de1
#
_entry.id   8a5e7ff044ecd8f818b1f43f58174de1
#
_cell.length_a   1.000
_cell.length_b   1.000
_cell.length_c   1.000
_cell.angle_alpha   90.00
_cell.angle_beta   90.00
_cell.angle_gamma   90.00
#
_symmetry.space_group_name_H-M   'P 1'
#
loop_
_entity.id
_entity.type
_entity.pdbx_description
1 polymer ?
#
loop_
_entity_poly.entity_id
_entity_poly.type
_entity_poly.pdbx_seq_one_letter_code
_entity_poly.pdbx_strand_id
1 'polypeptide(L)'
;MAVKENNQGACKRKSAEDLQHFVRNDFKKRSALGDLTNIPCATRCNHYSKCNLSPLKSAKVENPQIYESYDSKINEYLHQLERKRKNSIAVDYMERIQSDVTPAMRGKLVDWLLEVADEYSLQSRTLFLAVNCVDRFLSSSTIKRQKLQLLGITCILISSKYEEITPPSVKELCDITDNSFSKDEVVKMEATVLNALRFEMGNPTAVTFLSSITAVALGDFKEFGLQLETLGCYIAELSLLEYGCLEFLPSLVAASAVFLARFIIRPARCPWNAELEECSGYEPRELKSCVLLLYGCFIRYGRGIIKPSALIPNHYFL
;
A
#
# COMPACT_ATOMS: atom_id res chain seq x y z
N MET A 1 60.20 6.97 8.99
CA MET A 1 59.04 6.54 9.83
C MET A 1 57.84 7.35 9.37
N ALA A 2 56.94 6.76 8.59
CA ALA A 2 55.77 7.45 8.05
C ALA A 2 54.53 6.92 8.80
N VAL A 3 53.80 7.82 9.43
CA VAL A 3 52.57 7.55 10.16
C VAL A 3 51.43 7.44 9.13
N LYS A 4 50.73 6.31 9.09
CA LYS A 4 49.54 6.10 8.26
C LYS A 4 48.35 6.73 8.96
N GLU A 5 47.77 7.76 8.37
CA GLU A 5 46.44 8.28 8.77
C GLU A 5 45.35 7.35 8.28
N ASN A 6 44.53 6.89 9.23
CA ASN A 6 43.30 6.13 8.99
C ASN A 6 42.19 7.09 8.55
N ASN A 7 41.79 6.98 7.30
CA ASN A 7 40.64 7.71 6.75
C ASN A 7 39.37 6.89 7.04
N GLN A 8 38.68 7.18 8.13
CA GLN A 8 37.33 6.70 8.42
C GLN A 8 36.34 7.50 7.57
N GLY A 9 35.87 6.88 6.50
CA GLY A 9 34.83 7.43 5.65
C GLY A 9 33.50 7.57 6.39
N ALA A 10 33.17 8.77 6.82
CA ALA A 10 31.86 9.10 7.38
C ALA A 10 30.80 8.99 6.28
N CYS A 11 29.93 7.99 6.39
CA CYS A 11 28.73 7.87 5.57
C CYS A 11 27.78 9.03 5.89
N LYS A 12 27.75 10.06 5.02
CA LYS A 12 26.84 11.20 5.16
C LYS A 12 25.41 10.73 5.02
N ARG A 13 24.64 10.86 6.12
CA ARG A 13 23.19 10.66 6.14
C ARG A 13 22.52 11.73 5.29
N LYS A 14 21.78 11.32 4.28
CA LYS A 14 20.95 12.23 3.47
C LYS A 14 19.82 12.78 4.35
N SER A 15 19.58 14.08 4.28
CA SER A 15 18.51 14.76 5.03
C SER A 15 17.13 14.46 4.45
N ALA A 16 16.07 14.71 5.22
CA ALA A 16 14.68 14.56 4.76
C ALA A 16 14.38 15.43 3.52
N GLU A 17 15.10 16.53 3.33
CA GLU A 17 15.00 17.41 2.17
C GLU A 17 15.61 16.78 0.89
N ASP A 18 16.69 15.98 1.03
CA ASP A 18 17.27 15.23 -0.08
C ASP A 18 16.30 14.14 -0.58
N LEU A 19 15.49 13.55 0.29
CA LEU A 19 14.43 12.62 -0.06
C LEU A 19 13.28 13.31 -0.83
N GLN A 20 12.94 14.56 -0.48
CA GLN A 20 11.91 15.33 -1.17
C GLN A 20 12.38 15.88 -2.54
N HIS A 21 13.67 16.18 -2.69
CA HIS A 21 14.22 16.72 -3.94
C HIS A 21 14.43 15.66 -5.03
N PHE A 22 14.63 14.40 -4.63
CA PHE A 22 14.79 13.27 -5.56
C PHE A 22 13.49 12.92 -6.31
N VAL A 23 12.33 13.29 -5.75
CA VAL A 23 11.00 12.98 -6.27
C VAL A 23 10.55 13.87 -7.43
N ARG A 24 11.24 15.00 -7.70
CA ARG A 24 10.70 16.05 -8.59
C ARG A 24 11.12 16.05 -10.06
N ASN A 25 12.08 15.25 -10.50
CA ASN A 25 12.59 15.36 -11.86
C ASN A 25 12.62 14.01 -12.59
N ASP A 26 11.56 13.66 -13.30
CA ASP A 26 11.58 12.97 -14.60
C ASP A 26 10.16 12.61 -15.08
N PHE A 27 9.41 13.62 -15.52
CA PHE A 27 8.16 13.38 -16.25
C PHE A 27 8.49 13.12 -17.73
N LYS A 28 8.61 11.84 -18.13
CA LYS A 28 8.53 11.43 -19.52
C LYS A 28 7.10 11.06 -19.87
N LYS A 29 6.65 11.46 -21.09
CA LYS A 29 5.34 11.14 -21.66
C LYS A 29 4.95 9.70 -21.38
N ARG A 30 3.81 9.53 -20.73
CA ARG A 30 3.22 8.22 -20.41
C ARG A 30 2.60 7.63 -21.67
N SER A 31 2.92 6.39 -21.97
CA SER A 31 2.19 5.61 -22.98
C SER A 31 1.10 4.80 -22.27
N ALA A 32 -0.04 4.60 -22.94
CA ALA A 32 -1.04 3.63 -22.52
C ALA A 32 -0.39 2.29 -22.20
N LEU A 33 -1.00 1.54 -21.29
CA LEU A 33 -0.52 0.21 -20.90
C LEU A 33 -0.44 -0.65 -22.16
N GLY A 34 0.73 -0.74 -22.79
CA GLY A 34 0.96 -1.56 -23.98
C GLY A 34 0.72 -3.04 -23.69
N ASP A 35 0.72 -3.86 -24.72
CA ASP A 35 0.44 -5.29 -24.62
C ASP A 35 1.12 -5.93 -23.40
N LEU A 36 0.30 -6.39 -22.44
CA LEU A 36 0.72 -6.89 -21.11
C LEU A 36 1.62 -8.14 -21.18
N THR A 37 1.91 -8.64 -22.38
CA THR A 37 2.58 -9.92 -22.58
C THR A 37 4.11 -9.84 -22.54
N ASN A 38 4.75 -8.69 -22.81
CA ASN A 38 6.18 -8.66 -23.17
C ASN A 38 7.07 -7.62 -22.47
N ILE A 39 6.67 -7.00 -21.36
CA ILE A 39 7.54 -6.05 -20.68
C ILE A 39 8.05 -6.66 -19.37
N PRO A 40 9.39 -6.69 -19.12
CA PRO A 40 9.91 -7.10 -17.83
C PRO A 40 9.35 -6.19 -16.72
N CYS A 41 8.88 -6.78 -15.64
CA CYS A 41 8.43 -6.09 -14.43
C CYS A 41 9.61 -5.36 -13.75
N ALA A 42 10.06 -4.27 -14.35
CA ALA A 42 11.29 -3.58 -13.93
C ALA A 42 11.27 -2.07 -14.16
N THR A 43 10.09 -1.46 -14.28
CA THR A 43 10.02 -0.02 -14.54
C THR A 43 9.28 0.70 -13.42
N ARG A 44 10.07 1.29 -12.53
CA ARG A 44 9.81 2.51 -11.77
C ARG A 44 8.66 2.55 -10.77
N CYS A 45 8.91 2.11 -9.55
CA CYS A 45 8.31 2.79 -8.40
C CYS A 45 9.13 4.06 -8.09
N ASN A 46 8.78 5.19 -8.67
CA ASN A 46 9.43 6.49 -8.43
C ASN A 46 8.52 7.47 -7.69
N HIS A 47 7.42 7.02 -7.11
CA HIS A 47 6.46 7.94 -6.50
C HIS A 47 6.26 7.63 -5.02
N TYR A 48 6.86 8.46 -4.19
CA TYR A 48 6.38 8.70 -2.84
C TYR A 48 5.10 9.53 -2.97
N SER A 49 3.97 8.88 -3.03
CA SER A 49 2.71 9.56 -2.74
C SER A 49 2.85 10.20 -1.37
N LYS A 50 2.61 11.51 -1.28
CA LYS A 50 2.44 12.16 0.02
C LYS A 50 1.29 11.42 0.68
N CYS A 51 1.60 10.51 1.60
CA CYS A 51 0.59 9.99 2.50
C CYS A 51 0.04 11.19 3.27
N ASN A 52 -1.01 11.81 2.73
CA ASN A 52 -1.82 12.75 3.47
C ASN A 52 -2.67 11.92 4.45
N LEU A 53 -1.99 11.23 5.37
CA LEU A 53 -2.56 10.92 6.66
C LEU A 53 -2.72 12.29 7.33
N SER A 54 -3.84 12.95 7.03
CA SER A 54 -4.20 14.16 7.76
C SER A 54 -4.23 13.74 9.21
N PRO A 55 -3.33 14.26 10.08
CA PRO A 55 -3.48 14.02 11.49
C PRO A 55 -4.89 14.53 11.80
N LEU A 56 -5.74 13.70 12.34
CA LEU A 56 -6.97 14.14 12.99
C LEU A 56 -6.53 15.28 13.89
N LYS A 57 -6.78 16.53 13.46
CA LYS A 57 -6.49 17.71 14.26
C LYS A 57 -7.20 17.43 15.57
N SER A 58 -6.42 17.22 16.63
CA SER A 58 -6.94 17.02 17.97
C SER A 58 -7.84 18.21 18.29
N ALA A 59 -9.13 18.03 18.07
CA ALA A 59 -10.12 18.85 18.73
C ALA A 59 -9.80 18.73 20.22
N LYS A 60 -9.76 19.83 20.94
CA LYS A 60 -9.54 19.84 22.40
C LYS A 60 -10.56 18.88 23.01
N VAL A 61 -10.11 17.73 23.41
CA VAL A 61 -10.93 16.62 23.88
C VAL A 61 -11.33 16.96 25.31
N GLU A 62 -12.61 17.21 25.55
CA GLU A 62 -13.14 17.52 26.89
C GLU A 62 -13.14 16.30 27.82
N ASN A 63 -12.96 15.06 27.30
CA ASN A 63 -12.89 13.87 28.14
C ASN A 63 -12.08 12.72 27.46
N PRO A 64 -10.78 12.55 27.79
CA PRO A 64 -9.90 11.55 27.16
C PRO A 64 -10.41 10.10 27.28
N GLN A 65 -11.00 9.72 28.43
CA GLN A 65 -11.45 8.35 28.69
C GLN A 65 -12.60 7.89 27.79
N ILE A 66 -13.45 8.82 27.34
CA ILE A 66 -14.55 8.50 26.42
C ILE A 66 -13.97 8.18 25.03
N TYR A 67 -12.98 8.93 24.58
CA TYR A 67 -12.36 8.74 23.25
C TYR A 67 -11.57 7.42 23.16
N GLU A 68 -10.78 7.07 24.17
CA GLU A 68 -10.09 5.77 24.22
C GLU A 68 -11.05 4.60 24.12
N SER A 69 -12.23 4.69 24.76
CA SER A 69 -13.27 3.66 24.68
C SER A 69 -13.90 3.56 23.28
N TYR A 70 -14.04 4.67 22.55
CA TYR A 70 -14.57 4.65 21.18
C TYR A 70 -13.53 4.12 20.18
N ASP A 71 -12.29 4.54 20.28
CA ASP A 71 -11.22 4.09 19.40
C ASP A 71 -10.97 2.59 19.52
N SER A 72 -11.01 2.04 20.74
CA SER A 72 -10.94 0.59 20.97
C SER A 72 -12.08 -0.18 20.31
N LYS A 73 -13.33 0.31 20.44
CA LYS A 73 -14.50 -0.32 19.82
C LYS A 73 -14.48 -0.23 18.30
N ILE A 74 -14.02 0.88 17.75
CA ILE A 74 -13.86 1.05 16.30
C ILE A 74 -12.81 0.06 15.79
N ASN A 75 -11.68 -0.05 16.46
CA ASN A 75 -10.61 -0.97 16.08
C ASN A 75 -11.11 -2.44 16.14
N GLU A 76 -11.80 -2.83 17.22
CA GLU A 76 -12.41 -4.15 17.34
C GLU A 76 -13.39 -4.43 16.18
N TYR A 77 -14.27 -3.47 15.87
CA TYR A 77 -15.21 -3.59 14.75
C TYR A 77 -14.49 -3.76 13.41
N LEU A 78 -13.43 -3.00 13.15
CA LEU A 78 -12.62 -3.10 11.93
C LEU A 78 -11.96 -4.48 11.81
N HIS A 79 -11.41 -5.03 12.90
CA HIS A 79 -10.85 -6.39 12.92
C HIS A 79 -11.90 -7.46 12.69
N GLN A 80 -13.10 -7.31 13.25
CA GLN A 80 -14.22 -8.23 12.98
C GLN A 80 -14.64 -8.14 11.50
N LEU A 81 -14.68 -6.93 10.95
CA LEU A 81 -15.08 -6.69 9.57
C LEU A 81 -14.07 -7.28 8.57
N GLU A 82 -12.76 -7.10 8.79
CA GLU A 82 -11.74 -7.68 7.91
C GLU A 82 -11.78 -9.21 7.90
N ARG A 83 -11.97 -9.86 9.06
CA ARG A 83 -12.11 -11.32 9.18
C ARG A 83 -13.34 -11.82 8.43
N LYS A 84 -14.47 -11.12 8.55
CA LYS A 84 -15.71 -11.43 7.83
C LYS A 84 -15.51 -11.27 6.31
N ARG A 85 -14.74 -10.27 5.87
CA ARG A 85 -14.52 -9.93 4.47
C ARG A 85 -13.35 -10.69 3.84
N LYS A 86 -12.46 -11.32 4.62
CA LYS A 86 -11.35 -12.11 4.08
C LYS A 86 -11.82 -13.15 3.06
N ASN A 87 -12.95 -13.79 3.31
CA ASN A 87 -13.51 -14.79 2.41
C ASN A 87 -14.12 -14.21 1.11
N SER A 88 -14.14 -12.88 0.95
CA SER A 88 -14.60 -12.24 -0.29
C SER A 88 -13.53 -12.20 -1.39
N ILE A 89 -12.26 -12.49 -1.04
CA ILE A 89 -11.17 -12.65 -1.99
C ILE A 89 -10.63 -14.07 -1.84
N ALA A 90 -10.81 -14.89 -2.87
CA ALA A 90 -10.18 -16.21 -2.91
C ALA A 90 -8.69 -16.00 -3.16
N VAL A 91 -7.82 -16.51 -2.29
CA VAL A 91 -6.37 -16.32 -2.37
C VAL A 91 -5.77 -16.93 -3.64
N ASP A 92 -6.43 -17.95 -4.16
CA ASP A 92 -6.05 -18.75 -5.34
C ASP A 92 -6.93 -18.46 -6.57
N TYR A 93 -7.51 -17.24 -6.64
CA TYR A 93 -8.45 -16.92 -7.74
C TYR A 93 -7.78 -16.88 -9.12
N MET A 94 -6.48 -16.62 -9.18
CA MET A 94 -5.75 -16.64 -10.46
C MET A 94 -5.72 -18.03 -11.07
N GLU A 95 -5.55 -19.06 -10.24
CA GLU A 95 -5.47 -20.46 -10.67
C GLU A 95 -6.86 -21.06 -10.91
N ARG A 96 -7.86 -20.65 -10.10
CA ARG A 96 -9.19 -21.29 -10.11
C ARG A 96 -10.20 -20.61 -11.00
N ILE A 97 -10.11 -19.29 -11.14
CA ILE A 97 -11.16 -18.49 -11.81
C ILE A 97 -10.63 -17.85 -13.08
N GLN A 98 -9.39 -17.33 -13.06
CA GLN A 98 -8.86 -16.61 -14.20
C GLN A 98 -8.15 -17.55 -15.17
N SER A 99 -8.52 -17.46 -16.47
CA SER A 99 -7.88 -18.27 -17.53
C SER A 99 -6.93 -17.45 -18.42
N ASP A 100 -7.10 -16.12 -18.44
CA ASP A 100 -6.38 -15.21 -19.35
C ASP A 100 -5.57 -14.13 -18.60
N VAL A 101 -5.72 -14.04 -17.28
CA VAL A 101 -5.02 -13.08 -16.42
C VAL A 101 -4.07 -13.83 -15.49
N THR A 102 -2.87 -13.31 -15.32
CA THR A 102 -1.83 -13.88 -14.46
C THR A 102 -1.48 -12.95 -13.30
N PRO A 103 -0.85 -13.45 -12.20
CA PRO A 103 -0.36 -12.60 -11.11
C PRO A 103 0.56 -11.48 -11.60
N ALA A 104 1.41 -11.75 -12.60
CA ALA A 104 2.30 -10.75 -13.18
C ALA A 104 1.55 -9.63 -13.90
N MET A 105 0.45 -9.95 -14.62
CA MET A 105 -0.41 -8.95 -15.25
C MET A 105 -1.14 -8.10 -14.21
N ARG A 106 -1.63 -8.72 -13.12
CA ARG A 106 -2.20 -8.00 -11.99
C ARG A 106 -1.18 -7.03 -11.37
N GLY A 107 0.05 -7.49 -11.11
CA GLY A 107 1.11 -6.64 -10.57
C GLY A 107 1.40 -5.43 -11.46
N LYS A 108 1.47 -5.60 -12.78
CA LYS A 108 1.62 -4.49 -13.74
C LYS A 108 0.43 -3.53 -13.73
N LEU A 109 -0.79 -4.06 -13.61
CA LEU A 109 -1.97 -3.21 -13.47
C LEU A 109 -1.87 -2.36 -12.21
N VAL A 110 -1.54 -2.96 -11.07
CA VAL A 110 -1.43 -2.23 -9.79
C VAL A 110 -0.31 -1.18 -9.84
N ASP A 111 0.83 -1.50 -10.45
CA ASP A 111 1.93 -0.55 -10.66
C ASP A 111 1.47 0.68 -11.48
N TRP A 112 0.70 0.44 -12.55
CA TRP A 112 0.09 1.53 -13.32
C TRP A 112 -0.98 2.30 -12.54
N LEU A 113 -1.79 1.64 -11.69
CA LEU A 113 -2.77 2.32 -10.85
C LEU A 113 -2.12 3.22 -9.79
N LEU A 114 -0.93 2.86 -9.30
CA LEU A 114 -0.12 3.73 -8.45
C LEU A 114 0.24 5.03 -9.18
N GLU A 115 0.67 4.94 -10.45
CA GLU A 115 0.97 6.12 -11.27
C GLU A 115 -0.28 6.97 -11.52
N VAL A 116 -1.44 6.34 -11.79
CA VAL A 116 -2.72 7.05 -11.95
C VAL A 116 -3.13 7.77 -10.69
N ALA A 117 -3.01 7.10 -9.53
CA ALA A 117 -3.35 7.72 -8.25
C ALA A 117 -2.48 8.95 -7.94
N ASP A 118 -1.20 8.89 -8.30
CA ASP A 118 -0.27 10.00 -8.14
C ASP A 118 -0.59 11.17 -9.09
N GLU A 119 -0.89 10.88 -10.35
CA GLU A 119 -1.26 11.91 -11.35
C GLU A 119 -2.46 12.73 -10.90
N TYR A 120 -3.48 12.08 -10.36
CA TYR A 120 -4.69 12.74 -9.86
C TYR A 120 -4.59 13.13 -8.39
N SER A 121 -3.43 12.95 -7.75
CA SER A 121 -3.20 13.23 -6.33
C SER A 121 -4.26 12.59 -5.42
N LEU A 122 -4.64 11.34 -5.74
CA LEU A 122 -5.64 10.60 -4.98
C LEU A 122 -5.06 10.19 -3.61
N GLN A 123 -5.95 10.04 -2.64
CA GLN A 123 -5.56 9.55 -1.32
C GLN A 123 -5.13 8.07 -1.38
N SER A 124 -4.21 7.66 -0.52
CA SER A 124 -3.81 6.25 -0.41
C SER A 124 -5.03 5.34 -0.15
N ARG A 125 -6.02 5.79 0.61
CA ARG A 125 -7.28 5.04 0.85
C ARG A 125 -7.99 4.70 -0.45
N THR A 126 -8.07 5.64 -1.39
CA THR A 126 -8.68 5.45 -2.71
C THR A 126 -7.96 4.37 -3.49
N LEU A 127 -6.63 4.39 -3.52
CA LEU A 127 -5.81 3.40 -4.21
C LEU A 127 -5.99 2.00 -3.60
N PHE A 128 -5.86 1.87 -2.28
CA PHE A 128 -6.02 0.58 -1.59
C PHE A 128 -7.42 0.00 -1.81
N LEU A 129 -8.46 0.85 -1.77
CA LEU A 129 -9.82 0.43 -2.05
C LEU A 129 -9.99 0.01 -3.52
N ALA A 130 -9.38 0.72 -4.47
CA ALA A 130 -9.44 0.37 -5.89
C ALA A 130 -8.81 -1.00 -6.16
N VAL A 131 -7.63 -1.27 -5.60
CA VAL A 131 -6.98 -2.59 -5.73
C VAL A 131 -7.81 -3.68 -5.06
N ASN A 132 -8.41 -3.41 -3.89
CA ASN A 132 -9.33 -4.36 -3.23
C ASN A 132 -10.54 -4.67 -4.13
N CYS A 133 -11.12 -3.67 -4.81
CA CYS A 133 -12.21 -3.88 -5.76
C CYS A 133 -11.77 -4.73 -6.96
N VAL A 134 -10.57 -4.50 -7.50
CA VAL A 134 -9.99 -5.32 -8.58
C VAL A 134 -9.89 -6.78 -8.14
N ASP A 135 -9.27 -7.05 -6.98
CA ASP A 135 -9.06 -8.42 -6.49
C ASP A 135 -10.38 -9.14 -6.20
N ARG A 136 -11.35 -8.45 -5.61
CA ARG A 136 -12.69 -9.00 -5.34
C ARG A 136 -13.44 -9.31 -6.63
N PHE A 137 -13.35 -8.44 -7.61
CA PHE A 137 -13.97 -8.69 -8.93
C PHE A 137 -13.32 -9.90 -9.61
N LEU A 138 -11.99 -9.95 -9.65
CA LEU A 138 -11.24 -11.08 -10.22
C LEU A 138 -11.48 -12.40 -9.48
N SER A 139 -11.81 -12.33 -8.18
CA SER A 139 -12.18 -13.51 -7.36
C SER A 139 -13.59 -14.02 -7.63
N SER A 140 -14.44 -13.26 -8.31
CA SER A 140 -15.84 -13.62 -8.56
C SER A 140 -16.20 -13.76 -10.03
N SER A 141 -15.42 -13.16 -10.92
CA SER A 141 -15.76 -13.02 -12.34
C SER A 141 -14.51 -13.14 -13.22
N THR A 142 -14.63 -13.89 -14.31
CA THR A 142 -13.55 -14.00 -15.31
C THR A 142 -13.49 -12.75 -16.18
N ILE A 143 -12.28 -12.33 -16.55
CA ILE A 143 -12.06 -11.20 -17.44
C ILE A 143 -11.00 -11.54 -18.51
N LYS A 144 -11.15 -10.99 -19.71
CA LYS A 144 -10.11 -11.04 -20.72
C LYS A 144 -9.00 -10.02 -20.39
N ARG A 145 -7.72 -10.39 -20.61
CA ARG A 145 -6.55 -9.50 -20.38
C ARG A 145 -6.69 -8.12 -21.03
N GLN A 146 -7.32 -8.03 -22.22
CA GLN A 146 -7.57 -6.77 -22.93
C GLN A 146 -8.47 -5.79 -22.16
N LYS A 147 -9.32 -6.29 -21.25
CA LYS A 147 -10.20 -5.48 -20.41
C LYS A 147 -9.65 -5.25 -19.00
N LEU A 148 -8.45 -5.73 -18.69
CA LEU A 148 -7.87 -5.61 -17.36
C LEU A 148 -7.60 -4.15 -17.00
N GLN A 149 -7.11 -3.34 -17.94
CA GLN A 149 -6.91 -1.91 -17.76
C GLN A 149 -8.25 -1.18 -17.56
N LEU A 150 -9.28 -1.54 -18.33
CA LEU A 150 -10.63 -0.99 -18.15
C LEU A 150 -11.17 -1.30 -16.76
N LEU A 151 -10.97 -2.52 -16.24
CA LEU A 151 -11.34 -2.88 -14.88
C LEU A 151 -10.61 -2.00 -13.87
N GLY A 152 -9.30 -1.85 -14.01
CA GLY A 152 -8.48 -1.04 -13.08
C GLY A 152 -8.94 0.40 -13.00
N ILE A 153 -9.08 1.07 -14.16
CA ILE A 153 -9.50 2.48 -14.17
C ILE A 153 -10.92 2.66 -13.65
N THR A 154 -11.79 1.68 -13.91
CA THR A 154 -13.16 1.70 -13.37
C THR A 154 -13.16 1.52 -11.86
N CYS A 155 -12.28 0.69 -11.29
CA CYS A 155 -12.13 0.56 -9.85
C CYS A 155 -11.57 1.85 -9.22
N ILE A 156 -10.66 2.57 -9.88
CA ILE A 156 -10.24 3.92 -9.46
C ILE A 156 -11.44 4.88 -9.44
N LEU A 157 -12.28 4.88 -10.50
CA LEU A 157 -13.48 5.73 -10.55
C LEU A 157 -14.43 5.45 -9.39
N ILE A 158 -14.74 4.18 -9.13
CA ILE A 158 -15.63 3.77 -8.05
C ILE A 158 -15.06 4.19 -6.68
N SER A 159 -13.78 3.90 -6.46
CA SER A 159 -13.11 4.17 -5.18
C SER A 159 -12.94 5.66 -4.93
N SER A 160 -12.63 6.45 -5.97
CA SER A 160 -12.55 7.90 -5.85
C SER A 160 -13.91 8.55 -5.58
N LYS A 161 -15.00 8.06 -6.19
CA LYS A 161 -16.36 8.49 -5.83
C LYS A 161 -16.73 8.19 -4.37
N TYR A 162 -16.09 7.16 -3.77
CA TYR A 162 -16.35 6.76 -2.39
C TYR A 162 -15.51 7.53 -1.37
N GLU A 163 -14.23 7.82 -1.68
CA GLU A 163 -13.26 8.36 -0.73
C GLU A 163 -12.91 9.84 -0.97
N GLU A 164 -12.99 10.34 -2.22
CA GLU A 164 -12.52 11.68 -2.57
C GLU A 164 -13.62 12.72 -2.51
N ILE A 165 -13.26 13.93 -2.09
CA ILE A 165 -14.18 15.10 -2.14
C ILE A 165 -14.42 15.49 -3.60
N THR A 166 -13.39 15.41 -4.43
CA THR A 166 -13.45 15.78 -5.85
C THR A 166 -12.88 14.63 -6.68
N PRO A 167 -13.69 13.63 -7.02
CA PRO A 167 -13.24 12.50 -7.82
C PRO A 167 -12.94 12.92 -9.26
N PRO A 168 -11.97 12.28 -9.95
CA PRO A 168 -11.72 12.50 -11.36
C PRO A 168 -12.95 12.12 -12.20
N SER A 169 -13.21 12.89 -13.25
CA SER A 169 -14.32 12.63 -14.18
C SER A 169 -14.04 11.40 -15.07
N VAL A 170 -15.11 10.78 -15.58
CA VAL A 170 -14.99 9.66 -16.55
C VAL A 170 -14.16 10.07 -17.76
N LYS A 171 -14.24 11.35 -18.18
CA LYS A 171 -13.47 11.86 -19.32
C LYS A 171 -11.96 11.82 -19.04
N GLU A 172 -11.54 12.37 -17.90
CA GLU A 172 -10.13 12.38 -17.47
C GLU A 172 -9.58 10.97 -17.38
N LEU A 173 -10.39 10.03 -16.87
CA LEU A 173 -10.00 8.63 -16.78
C LEU A 173 -9.94 7.92 -18.15
N CYS A 174 -10.73 8.34 -19.14
CA CYS A 174 -10.54 7.88 -20.52
C CYS A 174 -9.25 8.47 -21.12
N ASP A 175 -8.99 9.75 -20.90
CA ASP A 175 -7.81 10.43 -21.44
C ASP A 175 -6.50 9.81 -20.95
N ILE A 176 -6.40 9.38 -19.67
CA ILE A 176 -5.19 8.70 -19.14
C ILE A 176 -4.95 7.31 -19.73
N THR A 177 -5.97 6.70 -20.36
CA THR A 177 -5.83 5.46 -21.13
C THR A 177 -5.56 5.71 -22.61
N ASP A 178 -5.15 6.91 -23.01
CA ASP A 178 -5.03 7.36 -24.40
C ASP A 178 -6.31 7.10 -25.22
N ASN A 179 -7.46 7.26 -24.58
CA ASN A 179 -8.78 6.99 -25.15
C ASN A 179 -8.94 5.57 -25.68
N SER A 180 -8.21 4.59 -25.11
CA SER A 180 -8.35 3.17 -25.45
C SER A 180 -9.75 2.63 -25.15
N PHE A 181 -10.49 3.30 -24.26
CA PHE A 181 -11.86 2.93 -23.88
C PHE A 181 -12.77 4.15 -23.97
N SER A 182 -13.98 3.92 -24.44
CA SER A 182 -15.03 4.93 -24.50
C SER A 182 -15.67 5.16 -23.12
N LYS A 183 -16.28 6.32 -22.92
CA LYS A 183 -17.06 6.62 -21.70
C LYS A 183 -18.13 5.58 -21.43
N ASP A 184 -18.82 5.12 -22.49
CA ASP A 184 -19.87 4.10 -22.37
C ASP A 184 -19.34 2.76 -21.88
N GLU A 185 -18.11 2.38 -22.28
CA GLU A 185 -17.47 1.16 -21.78
C GLU A 185 -17.11 1.28 -20.30
N VAL A 186 -16.59 2.45 -19.87
CA VAL A 186 -16.27 2.71 -18.46
C VAL A 186 -17.54 2.65 -17.61
N VAL A 187 -18.63 3.32 -18.02
CA VAL A 187 -19.90 3.31 -17.28
C VAL A 187 -20.54 1.91 -17.23
N LYS A 188 -20.48 1.15 -18.32
CA LYS A 188 -20.94 -0.25 -18.33
C LYS A 188 -20.10 -1.13 -17.41
N MET A 189 -18.78 -0.95 -17.40
CA MET A 189 -17.90 -1.69 -16.51
C MET A 189 -18.14 -1.28 -15.05
N GLU A 190 -18.40 0.00 -14.75
CA GLU A 190 -18.76 0.47 -13.41
C GLU A 190 -20.00 -0.27 -12.87
N ALA A 191 -21.07 -0.31 -13.65
CA ALA A 191 -22.27 -1.06 -13.29
C ALA A 191 -21.97 -2.57 -13.07
N THR A 192 -21.13 -3.15 -13.91
CA THR A 192 -20.74 -4.56 -13.81
C THR A 192 -19.96 -4.83 -12.53
N VAL A 193 -18.98 -3.99 -12.21
CA VAL A 193 -18.18 -4.11 -10.98
C VAL A 193 -19.02 -3.92 -9.74
N LEU A 194 -19.83 -2.86 -9.67
CA LEU A 194 -20.69 -2.58 -8.50
C LEU A 194 -21.68 -3.72 -8.24
N ASN A 195 -22.28 -4.28 -9.28
CA ASN A 195 -23.18 -5.44 -9.14
C ASN A 195 -22.42 -6.69 -8.66
N ALA A 196 -21.24 -6.99 -9.19
CA ALA A 196 -20.41 -8.11 -8.76
C ALA A 196 -19.99 -7.97 -7.29
N LEU A 197 -19.68 -6.74 -6.86
CA LEU A 197 -19.32 -6.41 -5.47
C LEU A 197 -20.54 -6.23 -4.56
N ARG A 198 -21.76 -6.32 -5.07
CA ARG A 198 -23.02 -6.09 -4.34
C ARG A 198 -23.10 -4.73 -3.65
N PHE A 199 -22.43 -3.71 -4.24
CA PHE A 199 -22.29 -2.37 -3.67
C PHE A 199 -21.62 -2.32 -2.28
N GLU A 200 -20.95 -3.39 -1.88
CA GLU A 200 -20.25 -3.46 -0.59
C GLU A 200 -18.84 -2.86 -0.70
N MET A 201 -18.73 -1.53 -0.55
CA MET A 201 -17.47 -0.79 -0.73
C MET A 201 -16.64 -0.65 0.55
N GLY A 202 -17.27 -0.56 1.71
CA GLY A 202 -16.60 -0.26 2.99
C GLY A 202 -15.76 -1.41 3.56
N ASN A 203 -14.76 -1.88 2.82
CA ASN A 203 -13.84 -2.91 3.29
C ASN A 203 -12.60 -2.29 3.96
N PRO A 204 -12.20 -2.74 5.17
CA PRO A 204 -10.94 -2.35 5.75
C PRO A 204 -9.77 -2.79 4.86
N THR A 205 -8.81 -1.90 4.65
CA THR A 205 -7.57 -2.15 3.91
C THR A 205 -6.36 -1.94 4.82
N ALA A 206 -5.16 -2.26 4.37
CA ALA A 206 -3.97 -2.08 5.20
C ALA A 206 -3.81 -0.62 5.67
N VAL A 207 -4.13 0.36 4.82
CA VAL A 207 -4.04 1.78 5.18
C VAL A 207 -5.05 2.16 6.29
N THR A 208 -6.14 1.43 6.45
CA THR A 208 -7.11 1.65 7.52
C THR A 208 -6.50 1.43 8.91
N PHE A 209 -5.66 0.41 9.05
CA PHE A 209 -4.99 0.06 10.31
C PHE A 209 -3.65 0.77 10.49
N LEU A 210 -3.01 1.16 9.38
CA LEU A 210 -1.65 1.71 9.38
C LEU A 210 -1.53 2.97 10.25
N SER A 211 -2.52 3.86 10.20
CA SER A 211 -2.48 5.13 10.93
C SER A 211 -2.49 4.94 12.46
N SER A 212 -3.32 4.04 12.98
CA SER A 212 -3.38 3.75 14.42
C SER A 212 -2.12 3.07 14.91
N ILE A 213 -1.62 2.06 14.20
CA ILE A 213 -0.38 1.34 14.55
C ILE A 213 0.83 2.28 14.46
N THR A 214 0.90 3.14 13.44
CA THR A 214 1.98 4.12 13.29
C THR A 214 1.94 5.16 14.40
N ALA A 215 0.78 5.63 14.83
CA ALA A 215 0.65 6.56 15.94
C ALA A 215 1.24 6.00 17.24
N VAL A 216 0.98 4.74 17.55
CA VAL A 216 1.60 4.04 18.70
C VAL A 216 3.11 3.86 18.49
N ALA A 217 3.51 3.46 17.28
CA ALA A 217 4.92 3.27 16.92
C ALA A 217 5.77 4.53 17.07
N LEU A 218 5.17 5.71 16.94
CA LEU A 218 5.81 7.02 17.10
C LEU A 218 6.14 7.33 18.58
N GLY A 219 5.50 6.72 19.55
CA GLY A 219 5.77 6.93 20.97
C GLY A 219 7.27 6.92 21.29
N ASP A 220 7.94 5.90 20.81
CA ASP A 220 9.38 5.68 20.97
C ASP A 220 10.26 6.25 19.84
N PHE A 221 9.66 6.70 18.72
CA PHE A 221 10.33 7.10 17.47
C PHE A 221 10.01 8.54 17.05
N LYS A 222 9.64 9.41 17.99
CA LYS A 222 9.21 10.81 17.71
C LYS A 222 10.18 11.58 16.81
N GLU A 223 11.48 11.35 16.97
CA GLU A 223 12.52 11.99 16.13
C GLU A 223 12.51 11.57 14.66
N PHE A 224 11.86 10.44 14.33
CA PHE A 224 11.75 9.88 12.98
C PHE A 224 10.29 9.86 12.46
N GLY A 225 9.40 10.63 13.06
CA GLY A 225 7.96 10.58 12.80
C GLY A 225 7.60 10.55 11.32
N LEU A 226 8.02 11.57 10.57
CA LEU A 226 7.73 11.66 9.13
C LEU A 226 8.38 10.50 8.33
N GLN A 227 9.59 10.06 8.72
CA GLN A 227 10.27 8.95 8.04
C GLN A 227 9.54 7.63 8.28
N LEU A 228 9.06 7.39 9.50
CA LEU A 228 8.32 6.18 9.85
C LEU A 228 6.97 6.10 9.11
N GLU A 229 6.22 7.20 9.12
CA GLU A 229 4.95 7.30 8.39
C GLU A 229 5.15 7.07 6.90
N THR A 230 6.08 7.79 6.27
CA THR A 230 6.34 7.70 4.84
C THR A 230 6.82 6.30 4.44
N LEU A 231 7.75 5.73 5.22
CA LEU A 231 8.29 4.40 4.92
C LEU A 231 7.25 3.30 5.17
N GLY A 232 6.46 3.41 6.24
CA GLY A 232 5.36 2.49 6.54
C GLY A 232 4.32 2.46 5.43
N CYS A 233 3.87 3.64 4.95
CA CYS A 233 2.96 3.74 3.82
C CYS A 233 3.56 3.12 2.55
N TYR A 234 4.81 3.45 2.23
CA TYR A 234 5.49 2.92 1.05
C TYR A 234 5.59 1.38 1.08
N ILE A 235 5.95 0.80 2.24
CA ILE A 235 6.02 -0.65 2.38
C ILE A 235 4.61 -1.28 2.24
N ALA A 236 3.58 -0.63 2.79
CA ALA A 236 2.21 -1.07 2.62
C ALA A 236 1.76 -1.00 1.15
N GLU A 237 2.15 0.04 0.40
CA GLU A 237 1.89 0.15 -1.05
C GLU A 237 2.59 -0.96 -1.84
N LEU A 238 3.84 -1.32 -1.48
CA LEU A 238 4.52 -2.45 -2.10
C LEU A 238 3.75 -3.77 -1.93
N SER A 239 3.00 -3.94 -0.83
CA SER A 239 2.16 -5.13 -0.64
C SER A 239 1.07 -5.28 -1.71
N LEU A 240 0.60 -4.18 -2.28
CA LEU A 240 -0.42 -4.19 -3.34
C LEU A 240 0.10 -4.85 -4.63
N LEU A 241 1.40 -4.73 -4.92
CA LEU A 241 2.03 -5.30 -6.11
C LEU A 241 2.17 -6.83 -6.02
N GLU A 242 2.30 -7.36 -4.81
CA GLU A 242 2.60 -8.77 -4.60
C GLU A 242 1.32 -9.58 -4.35
N TYR A 243 1.02 -10.50 -5.26
CA TYR A 243 -0.18 -11.36 -5.17
C TYR A 243 -0.20 -12.22 -3.90
N GLY A 244 0.96 -12.70 -3.45
CA GLY A 244 1.09 -13.47 -2.21
C GLY A 244 0.68 -12.71 -0.96
N CYS A 245 0.64 -11.37 -0.98
CA CYS A 245 0.17 -10.58 0.16
C CYS A 245 -1.33 -10.73 0.43
N LEU A 246 -2.11 -11.24 -0.53
CA LEU A 246 -3.54 -11.54 -0.34
C LEU A 246 -3.81 -12.64 0.70
N GLU A 247 -2.81 -13.46 1.04
CA GLU A 247 -2.92 -14.46 2.10
C GLU A 247 -3.09 -13.84 3.49
N PHE A 248 -2.60 -12.63 3.68
CA PHE A 248 -2.59 -11.94 4.97
C PHE A 248 -3.81 -11.05 5.17
N LEU A 249 -4.19 -10.86 6.44
CA LEU A 249 -5.19 -9.86 6.80
C LEU A 249 -4.63 -8.44 6.57
N PRO A 250 -5.46 -7.48 6.18
CA PRO A 250 -5.04 -6.07 6.04
C PRO A 250 -4.35 -5.50 7.28
N SER A 251 -4.84 -5.81 8.48
CA SER A 251 -4.22 -5.39 9.75
C SER A 251 -2.84 -6.02 9.95
N LEU A 252 -2.64 -7.29 9.56
CA LEU A 252 -1.34 -7.97 9.62
C LEU A 252 -0.34 -7.34 8.65
N VAL A 253 -0.78 -6.97 7.45
CA VAL A 253 0.05 -6.25 6.47
C VAL A 253 0.47 -4.90 7.03
N ALA A 254 -0.44 -4.13 7.64
CA ALA A 254 -0.15 -2.84 8.27
C ALA A 254 0.87 -2.98 9.41
N ALA A 255 0.66 -3.93 10.32
CA ALA A 255 1.57 -4.22 11.44
C ALA A 255 2.97 -4.61 10.92
N SER A 256 3.03 -5.49 9.91
CA SER A 256 4.28 -5.91 9.27
C SER A 256 5.01 -4.78 8.56
N ALA A 257 4.27 -3.85 7.94
CA ALA A 257 4.85 -2.66 7.31
C ALA A 257 5.48 -1.73 8.34
N VAL A 258 4.82 -1.49 9.48
CA VAL A 258 5.37 -0.69 10.60
C VAL A 258 6.58 -1.38 11.23
N PHE A 259 6.52 -2.69 11.47
CA PHE A 259 7.65 -3.47 11.96
C PHE A 259 8.87 -3.29 11.05
N LEU A 260 8.69 -3.48 9.74
CA LEU A 260 9.78 -3.38 8.78
C LEU A 260 10.31 -1.94 8.66
N ALA A 261 9.45 -0.94 8.69
CA ALA A 261 9.85 0.46 8.67
C ALA A 261 10.72 0.82 9.89
N ARG A 262 10.32 0.40 11.10
CA ARG A 262 11.11 0.59 12.33
C ARG A 262 12.46 -0.12 12.26
N PHE A 263 12.48 -1.35 11.77
CA PHE A 263 13.72 -2.12 11.56
C PHE A 263 14.68 -1.42 10.60
N ILE A 264 14.17 -0.91 9.47
CA ILE A 264 14.99 -0.22 8.46
C ILE A 264 15.56 1.10 9.01
N ILE A 265 14.75 1.86 9.76
CA ILE A 265 15.18 3.15 10.35
C ILE A 265 16.22 2.93 11.46
N ARG A 266 16.02 1.96 12.33
CA ARG A 266 16.90 1.64 13.46
C ARG A 266 17.11 0.12 13.65
N PRO A 267 17.99 -0.50 12.88
CA PRO A 267 18.21 -1.96 12.93
C PRO A 267 18.71 -2.48 14.29
N ALA A 268 19.35 -1.62 15.10
CA ALA A 268 19.88 -1.99 16.41
C ALA A 268 18.83 -1.98 17.53
N ARG A 269 17.62 -1.47 17.26
CA ARG A 269 16.53 -1.40 18.25
C ARG A 269 15.48 -2.46 17.92
N CYS A 270 14.89 -3.06 18.97
CA CYS A 270 13.78 -3.98 18.77
C CYS A 270 12.64 -3.26 18.01
N PRO A 271 12.22 -3.75 16.84
CA PRO A 271 11.22 -3.09 16.02
C PRO A 271 9.79 -3.28 16.56
N TRP A 272 9.57 -4.21 17.52
CA TRP A 272 8.25 -4.49 18.08
C TRP A 272 8.30 -4.48 19.59
N ASN A 273 7.34 -3.84 20.25
CA ASN A 273 7.23 -3.72 21.68
C ASN A 273 5.81 -4.06 22.15
N ALA A 274 5.63 -4.19 23.48
CA ALA A 274 4.34 -4.58 24.07
C ALA A 274 3.18 -3.63 23.71
N GLU A 275 3.45 -2.33 23.56
CA GLU A 275 2.42 -1.35 23.16
C GLU A 275 1.92 -1.62 21.74
N LEU A 276 2.80 -2.04 20.84
CA LEU A 276 2.44 -2.41 19.46
C LEU A 276 1.72 -3.76 19.40
N GLU A 277 2.09 -4.70 20.26
CA GLU A 277 1.36 -5.97 20.40
C GLU A 277 -0.07 -5.73 20.88
N GLU A 278 -0.25 -4.91 21.92
CA GLU A 278 -1.56 -4.56 22.45
C GLU A 278 -2.42 -3.82 21.41
N CYS A 279 -1.84 -2.83 20.72
CA CYS A 279 -2.55 -2.02 19.72
C CYS A 279 -2.97 -2.85 18.50
N SER A 280 -2.09 -3.71 17.99
CA SER A 280 -2.31 -4.47 16.77
C SER A 280 -2.95 -5.83 16.98
N GLY A 281 -2.81 -6.40 18.18
CA GLY A 281 -3.21 -7.75 18.51
C GLY A 281 -2.31 -8.84 17.94
N TYR A 282 -1.08 -8.51 17.49
CA TYR A 282 -0.13 -9.46 16.88
C TYR A 282 1.17 -9.57 17.67
N GLU A 283 1.57 -10.79 17.97
CA GLU A 283 2.90 -11.10 18.47
C GLU A 283 3.94 -11.07 17.32
N PRO A 284 5.23 -10.78 17.60
CA PRO A 284 6.28 -10.73 16.57
C PRO A 284 6.36 -11.98 15.69
N ARG A 285 6.15 -13.16 16.27
CA ARG A 285 6.17 -14.45 15.55
C ARG A 285 5.09 -14.54 14.47
N GLU A 286 3.94 -13.94 14.68
CA GLU A 286 2.81 -13.95 13.73
C GLU A 286 3.11 -13.03 12.53
N LEU A 287 3.88 -11.96 12.72
CA LEU A 287 4.29 -11.03 11.68
C LEU A 287 5.33 -11.62 10.73
N LYS A 288 6.09 -12.63 11.16
CA LYS A 288 7.30 -13.12 10.48
C LYS A 288 7.10 -13.38 8.99
N SER A 289 6.09 -14.16 8.62
CA SER A 289 5.86 -14.54 7.22
C SER A 289 5.57 -13.33 6.34
N CYS A 290 4.71 -12.43 6.82
CA CYS A 290 4.35 -11.21 6.11
C CYS A 290 5.55 -10.24 6.02
N VAL A 291 6.26 -10.02 7.12
CA VAL A 291 7.47 -9.16 7.15
C VAL A 291 8.52 -9.65 6.15
N LEU A 292 8.80 -10.95 6.09
CA LEU A 292 9.78 -11.51 5.13
C LEU A 292 9.32 -11.33 3.68
N LEU A 293 8.03 -11.48 3.40
CA LEU A 293 7.48 -11.23 2.07
C LEU A 293 7.61 -9.75 1.69
N LEU A 294 7.19 -8.84 2.57
CA LEU A 294 7.32 -7.38 2.37
C LEU A 294 8.79 -6.94 2.23
N TYR A 295 9.70 -7.55 2.98
CA TYR A 295 11.13 -7.29 2.85
C TYR A 295 11.65 -7.72 1.47
N GLY A 296 11.20 -8.87 0.97
CA GLY A 296 11.49 -9.31 -0.40
C GLY A 296 10.97 -8.33 -1.45
N CYS A 297 9.76 -7.80 -1.27
CA CYS A 297 9.19 -6.76 -2.13
C CYS A 297 10.02 -5.47 -2.06
N PHE A 298 10.41 -5.05 -0.86
CA PHE A 298 11.22 -3.86 -0.64
C PHE A 298 12.60 -3.96 -1.32
N ILE A 299 13.26 -5.13 -1.27
CA ILE A 299 14.52 -5.35 -2.00
C ILE A 299 14.32 -5.32 -3.51
N ARG A 300 13.23 -5.94 -3.99
CA ARG A 300 12.93 -6.08 -5.43
C ARG A 300 12.52 -4.76 -6.07
N TYR A 301 11.66 -3.98 -5.40
CA TYR A 301 11.03 -2.78 -5.94
C TYR A 301 11.59 -1.48 -5.34
N GLY A 302 12.19 -1.53 -4.16
CA GLY A 302 12.69 -0.38 -3.39
C GLY A 302 13.98 0.24 -3.93
N ARG A 303 14.09 0.46 -5.23
CA ARG A 303 15.29 0.92 -5.93
C ARG A 303 15.87 2.21 -5.34
N GLY A 304 17.01 2.10 -4.67
CA GLY A 304 17.90 3.24 -4.38
C GLY A 304 17.56 4.06 -3.13
N ILE A 305 16.47 3.76 -2.41
CA ILE A 305 16.05 4.55 -1.26
C ILE A 305 16.90 4.24 -0.03
N ILE A 306 17.07 2.98 0.28
CA ILE A 306 17.95 2.48 1.36
C ILE A 306 18.40 1.08 0.93
N LYS A 307 19.71 0.82 0.92
CA LYS A 307 20.18 -0.56 0.88
C LYS A 307 20.02 -1.12 2.29
N PRO A 308 19.14 -2.11 2.50
CA PRO A 308 19.08 -2.75 3.81
C PRO A 308 20.43 -3.42 4.05
N SER A 309 21.15 -2.93 5.05
CA SER A 309 22.50 -3.40 5.38
C SER A 309 22.52 -4.73 6.12
N ALA A 310 21.36 -5.29 6.47
CA ALA A 310 21.28 -6.50 7.27
C ALA A 310 20.04 -7.34 6.94
N LEU A 311 20.20 -8.65 6.96
CA LEU A 311 19.09 -9.60 7.06
C LEU A 311 18.35 -9.38 8.38
N ILE A 312 17.02 -9.50 8.37
CA ILE A 312 16.21 -9.38 9.59
C ILE A 312 16.59 -10.53 10.53
N PRO A 313 17.13 -10.26 11.72
CA PRO A 313 17.55 -11.32 12.63
C PRO A 313 16.35 -12.13 13.16
N ASN A 314 16.48 -13.45 13.19
CA ASN A 314 15.42 -14.33 13.67
C ASN A 314 14.99 -14.07 15.13
N HIS A 315 15.89 -13.55 15.98
CA HIS A 315 15.58 -13.28 17.38
C HIS A 315 14.50 -12.18 17.57
N TYR A 316 14.20 -11.36 16.55
CA TYR A 316 13.10 -10.40 16.64
C TYR A 316 11.70 -11.06 16.51
N PHE A 317 11.66 -12.36 16.17
CA PHE A 317 10.42 -13.13 16.03
C PHE A 317 10.28 -14.24 17.10
N LEU A 318 11.11 -14.20 18.12
CA LEU A 318 11.04 -15.10 19.27
C LEU A 318 10.30 -14.43 20.42
#